data_bc4c3c0a430c3797b597f6c62e89dbc6
#
_entry.id   bc4c3c0a430c3797b597f6c62e89dbc6
#
_cell.length_a   1.000
_cell.length_b   1.000
_cell.length_c   1.000
_cell.angle_alpha   90.00
_cell.angle_beta   90.00
_cell.angle_gamma   90.00
#
_symmetry.space_group_name_H-M   'P 1'
#
loop_
_entity.id
_entity.type
_entity.pdbx_description
1 polymer ?
#
loop_
_entity_poly.entity_id
_entity_poly.type
_entity_poly.pdbx_seq_one_letter_code
_entity_poly.pdbx_strand_id
1 'polypeptide(L)'
;LVSSALKVIRTERVKKACTKCDCIVEAPAPSRPIERGIAGPGLLARVLTGKYCEHLPLYRQSEIFARQGVELSRALLSNWVDACCQLMTPVNDALYRYVMNTRKVHTDDTPVKVLAPGQKKAKTGRIWTYVRDDRNVGSSSPPAVWFAYSPNRQGKHPEQHLRPFRGILQADAFTGYDRLFSAEREGGALTEVACWAHARRKIHDVYISSKSATAEEALKRISELYAIEDEIRGLPESERLAVRQQRSKVLLTS
;
A
#
# COMPACT_ATOMS: atom_id res chain seq x y z
N LEU A 1 -14.11 -17.77 -22.90
CA LEU A 1 -14.62 -18.21 -21.59
C LEU A 1 -13.45 -18.87 -20.86
N VAL A 2 -12.97 -18.27 -19.77
CA VAL A 2 -12.01 -18.91 -18.88
C VAL A 2 -12.82 -19.68 -17.83
N SER A 3 -12.83 -21.01 -17.92
CA SER A 3 -13.41 -21.84 -16.87
C SER A 3 -12.36 -22.11 -15.78
N SER A 4 -12.61 -21.72 -14.54
CA SER A 4 -11.78 -22.14 -13.40
C SER A 4 -12.30 -23.49 -12.90
N ALA A 5 -11.44 -24.51 -12.88
CA ALA A 5 -11.75 -25.81 -12.30
C ALA A 5 -10.84 -26.08 -11.08
N LEU A 6 -11.45 -26.60 -10.02
CA LEU A 6 -10.69 -27.14 -8.88
C LEU A 6 -10.10 -28.50 -9.27
N LYS A 7 -8.80 -28.70 -8.99
CA LYS A 7 -8.10 -29.95 -9.24
C LYS A 7 -7.65 -30.55 -7.90
N VAL A 8 -8.03 -31.81 -7.66
CA VAL A 8 -7.51 -32.57 -6.52
C VAL A 8 -6.23 -33.26 -6.93
N ILE A 9 -5.13 -33.00 -6.19
CA ILE A 9 -3.85 -33.67 -6.39
C ILE A 9 -3.67 -34.66 -5.24
N ARG A 10 -3.72 -35.96 -5.57
CA ARG A 10 -3.41 -37.03 -4.62
C ARG A 10 -1.93 -37.36 -4.72
N THR A 11 -1.21 -37.28 -3.61
CA THR A 11 0.21 -37.65 -3.53
C THR A 11 0.32 -38.93 -2.69
N GLU A 12 0.80 -40.02 -3.29
CA GLU A 12 1.07 -41.26 -2.60
C GLU A 12 2.57 -41.33 -2.26
N ARG A 13 2.86 -41.62 -1.00
CA ARG A 13 4.23 -41.76 -0.47
C ARG A 13 4.38 -43.19 0.02
N VAL A 14 5.16 -43.96 -0.73
CA VAL A 14 5.40 -45.37 -0.38
C VAL A 14 6.42 -45.43 0.75
N LYS A 15 6.09 -46.13 1.83
CA LYS A 15 7.03 -46.48 2.89
C LYS A 15 7.71 -47.81 2.55
N LYS A 16 9.00 -47.88 2.68
CA LYS A 16 9.80 -49.08 2.46
C LYS A 16 10.54 -49.44 3.75
N ALA A 17 10.39 -50.67 4.21
CA ALA A 17 11.17 -51.21 5.32
C ALA A 17 12.42 -51.93 4.77
N CYS A 18 13.56 -51.73 5.38
CA CYS A 18 14.76 -52.44 5.08
C CYS A 18 14.70 -53.86 5.69
N THR A 19 14.83 -54.89 4.89
CA THR A 19 14.78 -56.30 5.35
C THR A 19 15.99 -56.72 6.20
N LYS A 20 17.03 -55.89 6.28
CA LYS A 20 18.25 -56.18 7.08
C LYS A 20 18.28 -55.45 8.43
N CYS A 21 17.64 -54.31 8.56
CA CYS A 21 17.75 -53.46 9.77
C CYS A 21 16.43 -52.86 10.22
N ASP A 22 15.31 -53.25 9.63
CA ASP A 22 13.95 -52.79 9.89
C ASP A 22 13.75 -51.26 9.85
N CYS A 23 14.74 -50.52 9.35
CA CYS A 23 14.59 -49.08 9.14
C CYS A 23 13.52 -48.80 8.09
N ILE A 24 12.60 -47.86 8.42
CA ILE A 24 11.55 -47.40 7.52
C ILE A 24 12.04 -46.13 6.81
N VAL A 25 12.03 -46.16 5.48
CA VAL A 25 12.36 -45.05 4.63
C VAL A 25 11.13 -44.55 3.89
N GLU A 26 10.84 -43.29 3.92
CA GLU A 26 9.74 -42.66 3.21
C GLU A 26 10.27 -41.43 2.47
N ALA A 27 9.84 -41.21 1.23
CA ALA A 27 10.17 -40.00 0.50
C ALA A 27 9.62 -38.74 1.20
N PRO A 28 10.32 -37.60 1.23
CA PRO A 28 9.81 -36.38 1.82
C PRO A 28 8.51 -35.96 1.12
N ALA A 29 7.62 -35.29 1.85
CA ALA A 29 6.43 -34.71 1.27
C ALA A 29 6.80 -33.59 0.30
N PRO A 30 6.05 -33.39 -0.80
CA PRO A 30 6.25 -32.22 -1.66
C PRO A 30 6.15 -30.92 -0.84
N SER A 31 6.98 -29.95 -1.18
CA SER A 31 6.91 -28.62 -0.58
C SER A 31 5.54 -27.98 -0.81
N ARG A 32 4.99 -27.33 0.20
CA ARG A 32 3.71 -26.63 0.16
C ARG A 32 3.89 -25.21 0.68
N PRO A 33 3.14 -24.22 0.14
CA PRO A 33 3.22 -22.82 0.61
C PRO A 33 2.89 -22.68 2.10
N ILE A 34 1.91 -23.44 2.58
CA ILE A 34 1.52 -23.50 4.00
C ILE A 34 1.86 -24.90 4.51
N GLU A 35 2.66 -24.97 5.55
CA GLU A 35 3.03 -26.23 6.18
C GLU A 35 1.77 -26.99 6.62
N ARG A 36 1.71 -28.30 6.28
CA ARG A 36 0.54 -29.18 6.52
C ARG A 36 -0.77 -28.68 5.88
N GLY A 37 -0.72 -27.64 5.05
CA GLY A 37 -1.88 -27.13 4.33
C GLY A 37 -2.37 -28.07 3.25
N ILE A 38 -3.67 -28.06 2.98
CA ILE A 38 -4.30 -28.83 1.89
C ILE A 38 -4.37 -28.03 0.59
N ALA A 39 -4.28 -26.68 0.67
CA ALA A 39 -4.38 -25.81 -0.49
C ALA A 39 -3.06 -25.75 -1.25
N GLY A 40 -3.12 -25.97 -2.56
CA GLY A 40 -2.01 -25.67 -3.46
C GLY A 40 -1.89 -24.17 -3.74
N PRO A 41 -0.76 -23.73 -4.34
CA PRO A 41 -0.48 -22.29 -4.55
C PRO A 41 -1.54 -21.59 -5.41
N GLY A 42 -2.11 -22.27 -6.41
CA GLY A 42 -3.15 -21.70 -7.27
C GLY A 42 -4.45 -21.41 -6.51
N LEU A 43 -4.86 -22.27 -5.59
CA LEU A 43 -6.05 -22.05 -4.76
C LEU A 43 -5.82 -20.90 -3.77
N LEU A 44 -4.66 -20.84 -3.14
CA LEU A 44 -4.30 -19.73 -2.26
C LEU A 44 -4.29 -18.40 -3.01
N ALA A 45 -3.67 -18.34 -4.19
CA ALA A 45 -3.68 -17.18 -5.05
C ALA A 45 -5.11 -16.76 -5.44
N ARG A 46 -5.98 -17.71 -5.78
CA ARG A 46 -7.39 -17.45 -6.12
C ARG A 46 -8.14 -16.80 -4.93
N VAL A 47 -7.93 -17.32 -3.72
CA VAL A 47 -8.56 -16.79 -2.50
C VAL A 47 -8.10 -15.35 -2.24
N LEU A 48 -6.80 -15.06 -2.35
CA LEU A 48 -6.24 -13.73 -2.14
C LEU A 48 -6.72 -12.74 -3.21
N THR A 49 -6.64 -13.10 -4.49
CA THR A 49 -7.11 -12.28 -5.60
C THR A 49 -8.60 -11.99 -5.46
N GLY A 50 -9.42 -13.00 -5.17
CA GLY A 50 -10.84 -12.84 -4.92
C GLY A 50 -11.12 -11.83 -3.80
N LYS A 51 -10.37 -11.91 -2.69
CA LYS A 51 -10.57 -11.02 -1.56
C LYS A 51 -10.10 -9.59 -1.82
N TYR A 52 -8.90 -9.40 -2.38
CA TYR A 52 -8.23 -8.09 -2.42
C TYR A 52 -8.33 -7.38 -3.76
N CYS A 53 -8.48 -8.11 -4.87
CA CYS A 53 -8.60 -7.52 -6.19
C CYS A 53 -10.04 -7.50 -6.72
N GLU A 54 -10.85 -8.53 -6.36
CA GLU A 54 -12.23 -8.68 -6.85
C GLU A 54 -13.27 -8.29 -5.78
N HIS A 55 -12.85 -7.83 -4.60
CA HIS A 55 -13.71 -7.43 -3.48
C HIS A 55 -14.70 -8.51 -3.02
N LEU A 56 -14.36 -9.79 -3.19
CA LEU A 56 -15.17 -10.93 -2.75
C LEU A 56 -14.87 -11.29 -1.29
N PRO A 57 -15.79 -11.04 -0.35
CA PRO A 57 -15.61 -11.46 1.04
C PRO A 57 -15.46 -12.99 1.16
N LEU A 58 -14.71 -13.46 2.17
CA LEU A 58 -14.44 -14.89 2.34
C LEU A 58 -15.69 -15.74 2.50
N TYR A 59 -16.78 -15.19 3.08
CA TYR A 59 -18.04 -15.94 3.19
C TYR A 59 -18.66 -16.22 1.81
N ARG A 60 -18.62 -15.23 0.88
CA ARG A 60 -19.09 -15.45 -0.49
C ARG A 60 -18.19 -16.43 -1.25
N GLN A 61 -16.89 -16.37 -1.04
CA GLN A 61 -15.97 -17.35 -1.64
C GLN A 61 -16.27 -18.76 -1.13
N SER A 62 -16.55 -18.94 0.18
CA SER A 62 -16.96 -20.22 0.76
C SER A 62 -18.22 -20.77 0.08
N GLU A 63 -19.24 -19.93 -0.14
CA GLU A 63 -20.47 -20.30 -0.85
C GLU A 63 -20.22 -20.64 -2.33
N ILE A 64 -19.33 -19.93 -3.01
CA ILE A 64 -18.95 -20.20 -4.41
C ILE A 64 -18.28 -21.59 -4.50
N PHE A 65 -17.33 -21.90 -3.60
CA PHE A 65 -16.68 -23.20 -3.57
C PHE A 65 -17.67 -24.33 -3.24
N ALA A 66 -18.59 -24.11 -2.30
CA ALA A 66 -19.63 -25.10 -1.97
C ALA A 66 -20.51 -25.42 -3.19
N ARG A 67 -20.91 -24.42 -3.99
CA ARG A 67 -21.63 -24.63 -5.25
C ARG A 67 -20.85 -25.43 -6.30
N GLN A 68 -19.53 -25.42 -6.20
CA GLN A 68 -18.62 -26.23 -7.04
C GLN A 68 -18.34 -27.63 -6.43
N GLY A 69 -19.03 -27.99 -5.35
CA GLY A 69 -18.86 -29.26 -4.68
C GLY A 69 -17.69 -29.36 -3.71
N VAL A 70 -17.09 -28.22 -3.32
CA VAL A 70 -15.94 -28.20 -2.40
C VAL A 70 -16.27 -27.37 -1.15
N GLU A 71 -16.33 -28.02 -0.02
CA GLU A 71 -16.62 -27.43 1.28
C GLU A 71 -15.34 -26.78 1.87
N LEU A 72 -15.25 -25.46 1.78
CA LEU A 72 -14.18 -24.66 2.38
C LEU A 72 -14.79 -23.64 3.35
N SER A 73 -14.61 -23.87 4.65
CA SER A 73 -15.18 -22.99 5.66
C SER A 73 -14.53 -21.59 5.64
N ARG A 74 -15.31 -20.57 6.01
CA ARG A 74 -14.81 -19.20 6.16
C ARG A 74 -13.59 -19.10 7.08
N ALA A 75 -13.59 -19.88 8.18
CA ALA A 75 -12.47 -19.90 9.12
C ALA A 75 -11.19 -20.45 8.45
N LEU A 76 -11.32 -21.52 7.66
CA LEU A 76 -10.19 -22.08 6.90
C LEU A 76 -9.63 -21.07 5.90
N LEU A 77 -10.50 -20.40 5.13
CA LEU A 77 -10.09 -19.36 4.20
C LEU A 77 -9.39 -18.19 4.91
N SER A 78 -9.87 -17.79 6.10
CA SER A 78 -9.25 -16.74 6.90
C SER A 78 -7.85 -17.15 7.37
N ASN A 79 -7.67 -18.39 7.83
CA ASN A 79 -6.36 -18.91 8.23
C ASN A 79 -5.38 -18.97 7.05
N TRP A 80 -5.86 -19.32 5.86
CA TRP A 80 -5.02 -19.29 4.64
C TRP A 80 -4.59 -17.87 4.29
N VAL A 81 -5.48 -16.88 4.42
CA VAL A 81 -5.13 -15.48 4.19
C VAL A 81 -4.02 -15.04 5.15
N ASP A 82 -4.16 -15.35 6.45
CA ASP A 82 -3.16 -15.00 7.46
C ASP A 82 -1.80 -15.67 7.18
N ALA A 83 -1.80 -16.98 6.93
CA ALA A 83 -0.58 -17.72 6.60
C ALA A 83 0.10 -17.19 5.31
N CYS A 84 -0.68 -16.81 4.30
CA CYS A 84 -0.15 -16.18 3.09
C CYS A 84 0.43 -14.79 3.36
N CYS A 85 -0.19 -13.99 4.23
CA CYS A 85 0.37 -12.70 4.64
C CYS A 85 1.74 -12.88 5.30
N GLN A 86 1.89 -13.86 6.19
CA GLN A 86 3.17 -14.19 6.81
C GLN A 86 4.21 -14.66 5.78
N LEU A 87 3.80 -15.55 4.86
CA LEU A 87 4.67 -16.04 3.77
C LEU A 87 5.17 -14.88 2.88
N MET A 88 4.37 -13.85 2.68
CA MET A 88 4.71 -12.69 1.85
C MET A 88 5.51 -11.60 2.58
N THR A 89 5.77 -11.74 3.88
CA THR A 89 6.54 -10.75 4.65
C THR A 89 7.88 -10.37 4.01
N PRO A 90 8.73 -11.30 3.50
CA PRO A 90 9.99 -10.92 2.87
C PRO A 90 9.82 -10.04 1.61
N VAL A 91 8.73 -10.27 0.84
CA VAL A 91 8.39 -9.46 -0.33
C VAL A 91 7.94 -8.07 0.09
N ASN A 92 7.08 -7.98 1.11
CA ASN A 92 6.66 -6.71 1.70
C ASN A 92 7.84 -5.90 2.23
N ASP A 93 8.79 -6.54 2.91
CA ASP A 93 10.00 -5.91 3.43
C ASP A 93 10.92 -5.42 2.30
N ALA A 94 11.03 -6.19 1.21
CA ALA A 94 11.77 -5.77 0.03
C ALA A 94 11.11 -4.54 -0.63
N LEU A 95 9.79 -4.54 -0.73
CA LEU A 95 9.01 -3.40 -1.25
C LEU A 95 9.18 -2.16 -0.36
N TYR A 96 9.12 -2.32 0.96
CA TYR A 96 9.40 -1.25 1.91
C TYR A 96 10.79 -0.63 1.66
N ARG A 97 11.84 -1.45 1.62
CA ARG A 97 13.21 -0.99 1.35
C ARG A 97 13.31 -0.28 0.00
N TYR A 98 12.63 -0.80 -1.02
CA TYR A 98 12.63 -0.18 -2.34
C TYR A 98 11.95 1.20 -2.33
N VAL A 99 10.79 1.33 -1.68
CA VAL A 99 10.07 2.61 -1.57
C VAL A 99 10.87 3.62 -0.75
N MET A 100 11.54 3.18 0.33
CA MET A 100 12.34 4.08 1.18
C MET A 100 13.71 4.46 0.57
N ASN A 101 14.16 3.75 -0.47
CA ASN A 101 15.42 4.05 -1.18
C ASN A 101 15.19 5.01 -2.35
N THR A 102 14.72 6.22 -2.06
CA THR A 102 14.50 7.30 -3.02
C THR A 102 14.81 8.65 -2.38
N ARG A 103 14.89 9.71 -3.18
CA ARG A 103 15.04 11.09 -2.68
C ARG A 103 13.73 11.73 -2.23
N LYS A 104 12.59 11.23 -2.72
CA LYS A 104 11.28 11.80 -2.43
C LYS A 104 10.25 10.69 -2.24
N VAL A 105 9.50 10.79 -1.14
CA VAL A 105 8.34 9.94 -0.85
C VAL A 105 7.11 10.81 -0.71
N HIS A 106 6.00 10.38 -1.31
CA HIS A 106 4.69 10.93 -1.03
C HIS A 106 4.00 10.08 0.01
N THR A 107 3.29 10.70 0.94
CA THR A 107 2.51 9.98 1.96
C THR A 107 1.14 10.60 2.17
N ASP A 108 0.20 9.74 2.50
CA ASP A 108 -1.16 10.09 2.92
C ASP A 108 -1.70 8.98 3.81
N ASP A 109 -2.77 9.23 4.55
CA ASP A 109 -3.42 8.21 5.35
C ASP A 109 -4.94 8.15 5.10
N THR A 110 -5.47 6.93 5.04
CA THR A 110 -6.90 6.68 4.84
C THR A 110 -7.51 6.03 6.08
N PRO A 111 -8.64 6.54 6.62
CA PRO A 111 -9.34 5.91 7.72
C PRO A 111 -9.98 4.59 7.30
N VAL A 112 -9.81 3.56 8.11
CA VAL A 112 -10.46 2.25 7.91
C VAL A 112 -11.21 1.82 9.16
N LYS A 113 -12.39 1.25 8.98
CA LYS A 113 -13.18 0.70 10.09
C LYS A 113 -12.72 -0.72 10.39
N VAL A 114 -12.35 -0.93 11.65
CA VAL A 114 -11.84 -2.21 12.15
C VAL A 114 -12.77 -2.76 13.21
N LEU A 115 -13.32 -3.94 12.95
CA LEU A 115 -14.10 -4.69 13.93
C LEU A 115 -13.13 -5.44 14.85
N ALA A 116 -13.21 -5.18 16.16
CA ALA A 116 -12.45 -5.91 17.15
C ALA A 116 -13.37 -6.87 17.91
N PRO A 117 -12.96 -8.13 18.17
CA PRO A 117 -13.74 -9.07 18.97
C PRO A 117 -14.13 -8.46 20.32
N GLY A 118 -15.39 -8.69 20.75
CA GLY A 118 -15.90 -8.19 22.03
C GLY A 118 -16.26 -6.70 22.08
N GLN A 119 -16.09 -5.94 20.98
CA GLN A 119 -16.46 -4.52 20.93
C GLN A 119 -17.74 -4.29 20.11
N LYS A 120 -18.69 -3.51 20.67
CA LYS A 120 -19.95 -3.16 20.01
C LYS A 120 -19.78 -2.17 18.84
N LYS A 121 -18.69 -1.38 18.83
CA LYS A 121 -18.44 -0.35 17.80
C LYS A 121 -17.10 -0.62 17.11
N ALA A 122 -17.09 -0.44 15.79
CA ALA A 122 -15.86 -0.49 15.02
C ALA A 122 -14.92 0.66 15.42
N LYS A 123 -13.64 0.34 15.66
CA LYS A 123 -12.59 1.34 15.83
C LYS A 123 -12.16 1.91 14.47
N THR A 124 -11.67 3.13 14.46
CA THR A 124 -11.09 3.72 13.25
C THR A 124 -9.57 3.58 13.31
N GLY A 125 -9.03 2.65 12.52
CA GLY A 125 -7.61 2.55 12.22
C GLY A 125 -7.24 3.39 11.00
N ARG A 126 -5.98 3.33 10.61
CA ARG A 126 -5.43 4.03 9.44
C ARG A 126 -4.63 3.09 8.57
N ILE A 127 -4.76 3.26 7.27
CA ILE A 127 -3.81 2.74 6.27
C ILE A 127 -2.97 3.91 5.80
N TRP A 128 -1.67 3.85 6.08
CA TRP A 128 -0.68 4.79 5.61
C TRP A 128 -0.19 4.32 4.26
N THR A 129 -0.12 5.23 3.32
CA THR A 129 0.35 4.98 1.95
C THR A 129 1.65 5.71 1.74
N TYR A 130 2.68 5.02 1.25
CA TYR A 130 3.97 5.59 0.91
C TYR A 130 4.26 5.30 -0.56
N VAL A 131 4.43 6.36 -1.34
CA VAL A 131 4.58 6.25 -2.80
C VAL A 131 5.96 6.74 -3.20
N ARG A 132 6.69 5.90 -3.92
CA ARG A 132 7.83 6.26 -4.73
C ARG A 132 7.36 6.38 -6.18
N ASP A 133 7.46 7.58 -6.76
CA ASP A 133 7.21 7.80 -8.17
C ASP A 133 8.13 8.90 -8.69
N ASP A 134 9.19 8.50 -9.37
CA ASP A 134 10.22 9.37 -9.92
C ASP A 134 10.11 9.54 -11.44
N ARG A 135 9.01 9.06 -12.06
CA ARG A 135 8.80 9.14 -13.53
C ARG A 135 8.78 10.59 -14.02
N ASN A 136 8.20 11.51 -13.25
CA ASN A 136 8.12 12.92 -13.60
C ASN A 136 9.48 13.65 -13.62
N VAL A 137 10.53 13.03 -13.07
CA VAL A 137 11.89 13.53 -13.12
C VAL A 137 12.78 12.75 -14.10
N GLY A 138 12.16 11.95 -14.97
CA GLY A 138 12.87 11.20 -16.01
C GLY A 138 13.53 9.91 -15.52
N SER A 139 13.20 9.46 -14.31
CA SER A 139 13.71 8.17 -13.80
C SER A 139 13.07 6.99 -14.50
N SER A 140 13.86 5.99 -14.87
CA SER A 140 13.40 4.69 -15.36
C SER A 140 13.02 3.72 -14.24
N SER A 141 13.22 4.09 -12.97
CA SER A 141 12.86 3.25 -11.83
C SER A 141 11.34 3.05 -11.76
N PRO A 142 10.84 1.80 -11.66
CA PRO A 142 9.42 1.55 -11.57
C PRO A 142 8.78 2.27 -10.36
N PRO A 143 7.59 2.87 -10.51
CA PRO A 143 6.87 3.40 -9.36
C PRO A 143 6.42 2.26 -8.45
N ALA A 144 6.37 2.52 -7.14
CA ALA A 144 5.93 1.54 -6.16
C ALA A 144 5.20 2.20 -5.01
N VAL A 145 4.31 1.44 -4.39
CA VAL A 145 3.52 1.84 -3.24
C VAL A 145 3.69 0.82 -2.13
N TRP A 146 3.98 1.29 -0.92
CA TRP A 146 3.98 0.47 0.28
C TRP A 146 2.90 0.96 1.25
N PHE A 147 2.22 0.02 1.90
CA PHE A 147 1.14 0.31 2.83
C PHE A 147 1.49 -0.17 4.23
N ALA A 148 1.09 0.61 5.24
CA ALA A 148 1.19 0.22 6.64
C ALA A 148 -0.11 0.51 7.38
N TYR A 149 -0.50 -0.40 8.26
CA TYR A 149 -1.66 -0.24 9.12
C TYR A 149 -1.26 0.33 10.49
N SER A 150 -2.11 1.19 11.05
CA SER A 150 -2.03 1.55 12.46
C SER A 150 -3.42 1.63 13.12
N PRO A 151 -3.53 1.37 14.44
CA PRO A 151 -4.81 1.41 15.13
C PRO A 151 -5.38 2.82 15.33
N ASN A 152 -4.59 3.87 15.06
CA ASN A 152 -4.97 5.28 15.22
C ASN A 152 -4.08 6.18 14.34
N ARG A 153 -4.35 7.52 14.33
CA ARG A 153 -3.61 8.53 13.55
C ARG A 153 -2.50 9.23 14.36
N GLN A 154 -1.79 8.53 15.24
CA GLN A 154 -0.71 9.16 16.02
C GLN A 154 0.59 9.29 15.20
N GLY A 155 1.33 10.40 15.39
CA GLY A 155 2.57 10.70 14.68
C GLY A 155 3.70 9.68 14.87
N LYS A 156 3.68 8.92 15.99
CA LYS A 156 4.64 7.83 16.23
C LYS A 156 4.66 6.76 15.13
N HIS A 157 3.53 6.56 14.41
CA HIS A 157 3.45 5.56 13.35
C HIS A 157 4.25 5.99 12.11
N PRO A 158 4.02 7.16 11.50
CA PRO A 158 4.86 7.61 10.41
C PRO A 158 6.31 7.87 10.85
N GLU A 159 6.59 8.27 12.10
CA GLU A 159 7.95 8.34 12.62
C GLU A 159 8.68 6.99 12.54
N GLN A 160 8.00 5.91 12.96
CA GLN A 160 8.54 4.55 12.87
C GLN A 160 8.71 4.09 11.42
N HIS A 161 7.69 4.31 10.57
CA HIS A 161 7.71 3.89 9.17
C HIS A 161 8.81 4.58 8.38
N LEU A 162 9.05 5.88 8.63
CA LEU A 162 10.01 6.70 7.91
C LEU A 162 11.40 6.78 8.62
N ARG A 163 11.63 6.00 9.66
CA ARG A 163 12.89 6.04 10.42
C ARG A 163 14.15 5.93 9.55
N PRO A 164 14.26 5.01 8.58
CA PRO A 164 15.43 4.93 7.71
C PRO A 164 15.44 5.97 6.60
N PHE A 165 14.30 6.60 6.28
CA PHE A 165 14.17 7.48 5.14
C PHE A 165 14.94 8.79 5.37
N ARG A 166 15.57 9.29 4.29
CA ARG A 166 16.27 10.59 4.21
C ARG A 166 15.86 11.25 2.90
N GLY A 167 15.51 12.53 2.97
CA GLY A 167 15.15 13.27 1.77
C GLY A 167 13.88 14.09 1.91
N ILE A 168 13.09 14.16 0.85
CA ILE A 168 11.91 15.01 0.73
C ILE A 168 10.66 14.18 1.06
N LEU A 169 9.86 14.63 2.01
CA LEU A 169 8.55 14.06 2.30
C LEU A 169 7.45 15.02 1.82
N GLN A 170 6.65 14.57 0.86
CA GLN A 170 5.46 15.28 0.42
C GLN A 170 4.23 14.71 1.10
N ALA A 171 3.56 15.53 1.93
CA ALA A 171 2.42 15.12 2.75
C ALA A 171 1.33 16.20 2.79
N ASP A 172 0.20 15.88 3.42
CA ASP A 172 -0.74 16.89 3.90
C ASP A 172 -0.18 17.62 5.13
N ALA A 173 -0.85 18.67 5.57
CA ALA A 173 -0.45 19.45 6.76
C ALA A 173 -0.89 18.77 8.07
N PHE A 174 -0.74 17.46 8.19
CA PHE A 174 -1.05 16.75 9.42
C PHE A 174 0.09 16.92 10.44
N THR A 175 -0.23 17.47 11.61
CA THR A 175 0.75 17.75 12.69
C THR A 175 1.50 16.51 13.21
N GLY A 176 0.99 15.31 12.94
CA GLY A 176 1.70 14.05 13.24
C GLY A 176 3.00 13.85 12.47
N TYR A 177 3.27 14.66 11.44
CA TYR A 177 4.54 14.65 10.70
C TYR A 177 5.56 15.65 11.24
N ASP A 178 5.19 16.59 12.13
CA ASP A 178 6.06 17.70 12.56
C ASP A 178 7.42 17.22 13.10
N ARG A 179 7.44 16.12 13.86
CA ARG A 179 8.67 15.54 14.38
C ARG A 179 9.62 15.02 13.30
N LEU A 180 9.12 14.68 12.13
CA LEU A 180 9.95 14.23 11.00
C LEU A 180 10.77 15.38 10.40
N PHE A 181 10.30 16.60 10.58
CA PHE A 181 10.93 17.82 10.08
C PHE A 181 11.82 18.52 11.13
N SER A 182 11.83 18.00 12.36
CA SER A 182 12.67 18.51 13.45
C SER A 182 14.13 18.15 13.23
N ALA A 183 15.02 19.10 13.57
CA ALA A 183 16.47 18.88 13.60
C ALA A 183 16.90 17.78 14.60
N GLU A 184 16.09 17.54 15.63
CA GLU A 184 16.33 16.52 16.66
C GLU A 184 15.99 15.10 16.18
N ARG A 185 15.42 14.95 14.98
CA ARG A 185 15.09 13.64 14.43
C ARG A 185 16.35 12.78 14.26
N GLU A 186 16.32 11.55 14.72
CA GLU A 186 17.38 10.57 14.46
C GLU A 186 17.65 10.41 12.96
N GLY A 187 18.84 10.79 12.53
CA GLY A 187 19.27 10.78 11.12
C GLY A 187 18.94 12.06 10.34
N GLY A 188 18.61 13.16 11.04
CA GLY A 188 18.37 14.49 10.50
C GLY A 188 16.95 14.75 10.04
N ALA A 189 16.60 16.03 9.95
CA ALA A 189 15.31 16.50 9.48
C ALA A 189 15.02 16.05 8.05
N LEU A 190 13.78 15.69 7.75
CA LEU A 190 13.31 15.57 6.37
C LEU A 190 13.01 16.97 5.81
N THR A 191 13.12 17.10 4.49
CA THR A 191 12.63 18.30 3.81
C THR A 191 11.12 18.18 3.61
N GLU A 192 10.37 19.10 4.19
CA GLU A 192 8.92 19.15 4.04
C GLU A 192 8.53 19.71 2.67
N VAL A 193 7.56 19.08 2.03
CA VAL A 193 6.85 19.61 0.86
C VAL A 193 5.36 19.40 1.06
N ALA A 194 4.60 20.48 1.06
CA ALA A 194 3.15 20.43 1.16
C ALA A 194 2.50 19.95 -0.15
N CYS A 195 1.29 19.40 -0.05
CA CYS A 195 0.54 18.88 -1.18
C CYS A 195 -0.51 19.89 -1.66
N TRP A 196 -0.32 20.45 -2.87
CA TRP A 196 -1.30 21.35 -3.49
C TRP A 196 -2.68 20.74 -3.66
N ALA A 197 -2.81 19.45 -3.89
CA ALA A 197 -4.11 18.79 -4.00
C ALA A 197 -4.90 18.87 -2.68
N HIS A 198 -4.24 18.72 -1.53
CA HIS A 198 -4.87 18.87 -0.21
C HIS A 198 -5.23 20.33 0.08
N ALA A 199 -4.34 21.28 -0.20
CA ALA A 199 -4.62 22.71 -0.07
C ALA A 199 -5.83 23.11 -0.94
N ARG A 200 -5.81 22.72 -2.23
CA ARG A 200 -6.90 22.98 -3.16
C ARG A 200 -8.22 22.43 -2.67
N ARG A 201 -8.25 21.21 -2.12
CA ARG A 201 -9.48 20.61 -1.57
C ARG A 201 -10.07 21.47 -0.46
N LYS A 202 -9.24 21.94 0.47
CA LYS A 202 -9.68 22.81 1.57
C LYS A 202 -10.25 24.13 1.08
N ILE A 203 -9.60 24.76 0.11
CA ILE A 203 -10.06 26.00 -0.51
C ILE A 203 -11.37 25.77 -1.28
N HIS A 204 -11.50 24.63 -1.98
CA HIS A 204 -12.71 24.25 -2.69
C HIS A 204 -13.89 24.04 -1.72
N ASP A 205 -13.68 23.40 -0.58
CA ASP A 205 -14.71 23.20 0.44
C ASP A 205 -15.23 24.57 0.97
N VAL A 206 -14.31 25.54 1.18
CA VAL A 206 -14.66 26.92 1.52
C VAL A 206 -15.49 27.59 0.40
N TYR A 207 -15.04 27.45 -0.85
CA TYR A 207 -15.77 28.01 -1.99
C TYR A 207 -17.18 27.43 -2.12
N ILE A 208 -17.37 26.13 -1.96
CA ILE A 208 -18.68 25.49 -2.04
C ILE A 208 -19.61 26.01 -0.92
N SER A 209 -19.08 26.17 0.30
CA SER A 209 -19.89 26.58 1.46
C SER A 209 -20.23 28.07 1.49
N SER A 210 -19.32 28.95 1.06
CA SER A 210 -19.46 30.42 1.23
C SER A 210 -19.49 31.19 -0.10
N LYS A 211 -19.17 30.59 -1.25
CA LYS A 211 -19.03 31.28 -2.55
C LYS A 211 -18.07 32.48 -2.48
N SER A 212 -17.06 32.38 -1.64
CA SER A 212 -16.08 33.45 -1.42
C SER A 212 -15.29 33.75 -2.71
N ALA A 213 -15.24 35.02 -3.12
CA ALA A 213 -14.45 35.49 -4.25
C ALA A 213 -12.94 35.22 -4.05
N THR A 214 -12.45 35.30 -2.81
CA THR A 214 -11.06 34.98 -2.48
C THR A 214 -10.75 33.49 -2.69
N ALA A 215 -11.68 32.61 -2.33
CA ALA A 215 -11.51 31.18 -2.56
C ALA A 215 -11.56 30.83 -4.06
N GLU A 216 -12.41 31.51 -4.84
CA GLU A 216 -12.49 31.38 -6.29
C GLU A 216 -11.19 31.80 -6.97
N GLU A 217 -10.64 32.96 -6.61
CA GLU A 217 -9.36 33.44 -7.13
C GLU A 217 -8.22 32.51 -6.77
N ALA A 218 -8.16 32.00 -5.53
CA ALA A 218 -7.15 31.04 -5.14
C ALA A 218 -7.23 29.74 -5.94
N LEU A 219 -8.45 29.21 -6.20
CA LEU A 219 -8.64 28.03 -7.05
C LEU A 219 -8.18 28.26 -8.49
N LYS A 220 -8.44 29.45 -9.04
CA LYS A 220 -7.98 29.85 -10.37
C LYS A 220 -6.45 29.85 -10.44
N ARG A 221 -5.76 30.50 -9.50
CA ARG A 221 -4.29 30.52 -9.44
C ARG A 221 -3.68 29.12 -9.31
N ILE A 222 -4.28 28.26 -8.48
CA ILE A 222 -3.82 26.86 -8.37
C ILE A 222 -3.99 26.13 -9.71
N SER A 223 -5.08 26.40 -10.45
CA SER A 223 -5.29 25.80 -11.77
C SER A 223 -4.24 26.27 -12.79
N GLU A 224 -3.83 27.53 -12.73
CA GLU A 224 -2.74 28.08 -13.55
C GLU A 224 -1.39 27.44 -13.23
N LEU A 225 -1.11 27.18 -11.93
CA LEU A 225 0.09 26.44 -11.53
C LEU A 225 0.08 25.01 -12.09
N TYR A 226 -1.07 24.32 -12.07
CA TYR A 226 -1.19 22.98 -12.66
C TYR A 226 -1.01 22.99 -14.18
N ALA A 227 -1.55 24.00 -14.88
CA ALA A 227 -1.36 24.15 -16.32
C ALA A 227 0.14 24.30 -16.68
N ILE A 228 0.89 25.11 -15.90
CA ILE A 228 2.35 25.25 -16.08
C ILE A 228 3.04 23.88 -15.88
N GLU A 229 2.70 23.14 -14.83
CA GLU A 229 3.30 21.83 -14.56
C GLU A 229 2.96 20.78 -15.66
N ASP A 230 1.78 20.86 -16.27
CA ASP A 230 1.40 19.99 -17.38
C ASP A 230 2.21 20.33 -18.66
N GLU A 231 2.45 21.60 -18.95
CA GLU A 231 3.27 22.04 -20.08
C GLU A 231 4.73 21.55 -19.96
N ILE A 232 5.30 21.58 -18.75
CA ILE A 232 6.71 21.22 -18.53
C ILE A 232 6.91 19.75 -18.17
N ARG A 233 5.88 18.96 -18.21
CA ARG A 233 5.96 17.54 -17.87
C ARG A 233 6.89 16.81 -18.84
N GLY A 234 7.88 16.11 -18.30
CA GLY A 234 8.86 15.35 -19.08
C GLY A 234 10.03 16.17 -19.64
N LEU A 235 10.05 17.49 -19.46
CA LEU A 235 11.21 18.30 -19.80
C LEU A 235 12.39 18.05 -18.85
N PRO A 236 13.63 18.35 -19.26
CA PRO A 236 14.81 18.29 -18.40
C PRO A 236 14.65 19.15 -17.12
N GLU A 237 15.32 18.76 -16.04
CA GLU A 237 15.19 19.43 -14.74
C GLU A 237 15.52 20.92 -14.79
N SER A 238 16.55 21.31 -15.56
CA SER A 238 16.97 22.70 -15.74
C SER A 238 15.90 23.55 -16.42
N GLU A 239 15.26 23.01 -17.46
CA GLU A 239 14.19 23.71 -18.19
C GLU A 239 12.95 23.86 -17.30
N ARG A 240 12.56 22.82 -16.59
CA ARG A 240 11.45 22.88 -15.62
C ARG A 240 11.72 23.91 -14.53
N LEU A 241 12.95 23.97 -14.01
CA LEU A 241 13.33 24.96 -13.02
C LEU A 241 13.22 26.37 -13.58
N ALA A 242 13.74 26.63 -14.79
CA ALA A 242 13.68 27.93 -15.43
C ALA A 242 12.23 28.42 -15.62
N VAL A 243 11.34 27.56 -16.13
CA VAL A 243 9.92 27.91 -16.32
C VAL A 243 9.24 28.19 -14.98
N ARG A 244 9.49 27.38 -13.96
CA ARG A 244 8.93 27.61 -12.60
C ARG A 244 9.40 28.93 -12.01
N GLN A 245 10.67 29.28 -12.17
CA GLN A 245 11.18 30.57 -11.70
C GLN A 245 10.55 31.75 -12.46
N GLN A 246 10.34 31.62 -13.75
CA GLN A 246 9.80 32.67 -14.59
C GLN A 246 8.27 32.82 -14.44
N ARG A 247 7.51 31.73 -14.30
CA ARG A 247 6.04 31.74 -14.34
C ARG A 247 5.38 31.39 -13.01
N SER A 248 5.72 30.23 -12.42
CA SER A 248 5.07 29.76 -11.18
C SER A 248 5.41 30.67 -9.99
N LYS A 249 6.65 31.14 -9.88
CA LYS A 249 7.05 32.03 -8.80
C LYS A 249 6.28 33.34 -8.81
N VAL A 250 6.00 33.90 -9.99
CA VAL A 250 5.19 35.12 -10.12
C VAL A 250 3.80 34.95 -9.57
N LEU A 251 3.14 33.79 -9.91
CA LEU A 251 1.81 33.48 -9.39
C LEU A 251 1.76 33.24 -7.87
N LEU A 252 2.88 32.86 -7.27
CA LEU A 252 2.99 32.62 -5.83
C LEU A 252 3.31 33.89 -5.03
N THR A 253 3.81 34.94 -5.66
CA THR A 253 4.22 36.18 -5.02
C THR A 253 3.26 37.35 -5.24
N SER A 254 2.31 37.20 -6.17
CA SER A 254 1.22 38.16 -6.44
C SER A 254 -0.01 37.85 -5.56
#